data_2aaac43b38b4921395804dcf8d985ca1
#
_entry.id   2aaac43b38b4921395804dcf8d985ca1
#
_cell.length_a   1.000
_cell.length_b   1.000
_cell.length_c   1.000
_cell.angle_alpha   90.00
_cell.angle_beta   90.00
_cell.angle_gamma   90.00
#
_symmetry.space_group_name_H-M   'P 1'
#
loop_
_entity.id
_entity.type
_entity.pdbx_description
1 polymer ?
#
loop_
_entity_poly.entity_id
_entity_poly.type
_entity_poly.pdbx_seq_one_letter_code
_entity_poly.pdbx_strand_id
1 'polypeptide(L)'
;MVERTKALGLEEFEAKVVEVVLEPSNLEGMEDMEQFHISMEPVDKKILKESKTGFFHEWIRLSPKSTETSVPEGSVADRYIEEIELLIPEAKKKKLLSEVFQLIKGKTFLFKRKKLGRSYEGKEARNYWTPVKLI
;
A
#
# COMPACT_ATOMS: atom_id res chain seq x y z
N MET A 1 -29.99 12.32 19.05
CA MET A 1 -29.01 11.22 19.01
C MET A 1 -27.74 11.73 18.36
N VAL A 2 -26.63 11.61 19.04
CA VAL A 2 -25.34 12.10 18.51
C VAL A 2 -24.89 11.16 17.39
N GLU A 3 -24.72 11.73 16.22
CA GLU A 3 -24.12 10.99 15.09
C GLU A 3 -22.67 10.67 15.42
N ARG A 4 -22.34 9.39 15.43
CA ARG A 4 -20.96 8.97 15.59
C ARG A 4 -20.37 8.73 14.21
N THR A 5 -19.56 9.65 13.75
CA THR A 5 -18.74 9.41 12.58
C THR A 5 -17.75 8.32 12.93
N LYS A 6 -17.86 7.19 12.26
CA LYS A 6 -16.84 6.15 12.38
C LYS A 6 -15.54 6.74 11.84
N ALA A 7 -14.52 6.83 12.67
CA ALA A 7 -13.21 7.19 12.19
C ALA A 7 -12.84 6.22 11.07
N LEU A 8 -12.70 6.75 9.84
CA LEU A 8 -12.27 5.99 8.68
C LEU A 8 -13.10 4.73 8.39
N GLY A 9 -14.45 4.85 8.39
CA GLY A 9 -15.33 3.79 7.88
C GLY A 9 -15.25 3.61 6.38
N LEU A 10 -14.17 4.08 5.75
CA LEU A 10 -13.95 3.93 4.32
C LEU A 10 -13.54 2.50 4.01
N GLU A 11 -14.32 1.85 3.15
CA GLU A 11 -13.98 0.55 2.60
C GLU A 11 -13.17 0.70 1.31
N GLU A 12 -13.38 1.80 0.60
CA GLU A 12 -12.69 2.11 -0.64
C GLU A 12 -12.66 3.61 -0.91
N PHE A 13 -11.70 4.07 -1.68
CA PHE A 13 -11.65 5.46 -2.17
C PHE A 13 -10.73 5.56 -3.38
N GLU A 14 -11.00 6.56 -4.23
CA GLU A 14 -10.13 6.90 -5.35
C GLU A 14 -9.05 7.87 -4.88
N ALA A 15 -7.81 7.61 -5.26
CA ALA A 15 -6.70 8.48 -4.90
C ALA A 15 -5.59 8.43 -5.94
N LYS A 16 -4.86 9.55 -6.04
CA LYS A 16 -3.65 9.64 -6.85
C LYS A 16 -2.46 9.31 -5.97
N VAL A 17 -1.59 8.44 -6.45
CA VAL A 17 -0.32 8.16 -5.79
C VAL A 17 0.63 9.32 -6.07
N VAL A 18 0.99 10.06 -5.03
CA VAL A 18 1.83 11.26 -5.17
C VAL A 18 3.30 10.99 -4.87
N GLU A 19 3.59 9.98 -4.05
CA GLU A 19 4.96 9.62 -3.71
C GLU A 19 5.08 8.13 -3.39
N VAL A 20 6.20 7.54 -3.77
CA VAL A 20 6.58 6.18 -3.40
C VAL A 20 8.06 6.21 -3.02
N VAL A 21 8.36 5.87 -1.78
CA VAL A 21 9.72 5.92 -1.25
C VAL A 21 10.09 4.58 -0.63
N LEU A 22 11.29 4.09 -0.91
CA LEU A 22 11.87 2.97 -0.20
C LEU A 22 12.66 3.55 0.97
N GLU A 23 12.28 3.16 2.18
CA GLU A 23 12.85 3.72 3.40
C GLU A 23 13.09 2.63 4.46
N PRO A 24 13.95 2.87 5.46
CA PRO A 24 14.05 1.96 6.59
C PRO A 24 12.72 1.89 7.35
N SER A 25 12.41 0.73 7.91
CA SER A 25 11.22 0.58 8.74
C SER A 25 11.31 1.49 9.97
N ASN A 26 10.19 2.14 10.29
CA ASN A 26 10.08 3.01 11.47
C ASN A 26 9.63 2.27 12.73
N LEU A 27 9.55 0.93 12.67
CA LEU A 27 9.20 0.14 13.85
C LEU A 27 10.45 -0.14 14.69
N GLU A 28 10.31 0.08 15.99
CA GLU A 28 11.36 -0.22 16.95
C GLU A 28 11.79 -1.69 16.87
N GLY A 29 13.10 -1.91 16.80
CA GLY A 29 13.67 -3.26 16.67
C GLY A 29 13.68 -3.80 15.24
N MET A 30 13.17 -3.05 14.27
CA MET A 30 13.10 -3.46 12.85
C MET A 30 13.71 -2.43 11.91
N GLU A 31 14.61 -1.60 12.41
CA GLU A 31 15.21 -0.50 11.64
C GLU A 31 16.10 -0.98 10.50
N ASP A 32 16.57 -2.22 10.56
CA ASP A 32 17.34 -2.87 9.49
C ASP A 32 16.47 -3.40 8.35
N MET A 33 15.14 -3.41 8.53
CA MET A 33 14.20 -3.80 7.49
C MET A 33 13.79 -2.58 6.67
N GLU A 34 13.54 -2.80 5.39
CA GLU A 34 13.06 -1.76 4.49
C GLU A 34 11.56 -1.86 4.26
N GLN A 35 10.96 -0.76 3.85
CA GLN A 35 9.55 -0.69 3.52
C GLN A 35 9.32 0.30 2.37
N PHE A 36 8.30 0.04 1.56
CA PHE A 36 7.81 1.02 0.61
C PHE A 36 6.74 1.87 1.29
N HIS A 37 6.95 3.16 1.29
CA HIS A 37 6.00 4.14 1.81
C HIS A 37 5.28 4.78 0.63
N ILE A 38 3.97 4.57 0.57
CA ILE A 38 3.11 5.05 -0.50
C ILE A 38 2.23 6.15 0.07
N SER A 39 2.32 7.34 -0.52
CA SER A 39 1.47 8.48 -0.14
C SER A 39 0.42 8.70 -1.23
N MET A 40 -0.83 8.82 -0.82
CA MET A 40 -1.99 8.93 -1.70
C MET A 40 -2.79 10.17 -1.38
N GLU A 41 -3.19 10.91 -2.41
CA GLU A 41 -4.07 12.06 -2.27
C GLU A 41 -5.47 11.67 -2.74
N PRO A 42 -6.48 11.64 -1.85
CA PRO A 42 -7.85 11.33 -2.26
C PRO A 42 -8.37 12.31 -3.29
N VAL A 43 -9.07 11.79 -4.29
CA VAL A 43 -9.73 12.60 -5.32
C VAL A 43 -10.91 13.36 -4.71
N ASP A 44 -11.65 12.72 -3.81
CA ASP A 44 -12.78 13.34 -3.13
C ASP A 44 -12.28 14.26 -2.00
N LYS A 45 -12.57 15.55 -2.13
CA LYS A 45 -12.18 16.56 -1.15
C LYS A 45 -12.80 16.36 0.23
N LYS A 46 -13.92 15.66 0.32
CA LYS A 46 -14.56 15.36 1.62
C LYS A 46 -13.72 14.35 2.40
N ILE A 47 -13.12 13.39 1.71
CA ILE A 47 -12.22 12.41 2.31
C ILE A 47 -10.93 13.09 2.73
N LEU A 48 -10.46 14.04 1.95
CA LEU A 48 -9.25 14.80 2.22
C LEU A 48 -9.31 15.56 3.56
N LYS A 49 -10.50 16.05 3.93
CA LYS A 49 -10.70 16.77 5.20
C LYS A 49 -10.55 15.88 6.44
N GLU A 50 -10.72 14.57 6.28
CA GLU A 50 -10.60 13.62 7.38
C GLU A 50 -9.13 13.25 7.68
N SER A 51 -8.23 13.56 6.75
CA SER A 51 -6.80 13.36 6.95
C SER A 51 -6.15 14.60 7.54
N LYS A 52 -5.34 14.41 8.59
CA LYS A 52 -4.62 15.52 9.24
C LYS A 52 -3.59 16.19 8.31
N THR A 53 -3.06 15.44 7.34
CA THR A 53 -2.01 15.90 6.43
C THR A 53 -2.51 16.15 5.02
N GLY A 54 -3.76 15.83 4.71
CA GLY A 54 -4.28 15.84 3.34
C GLY A 54 -3.91 14.62 2.51
N PHE A 55 -3.19 13.66 3.10
CA PHE A 55 -2.75 12.45 2.43
C PHE A 55 -3.07 11.21 3.25
N PHE A 56 -3.32 10.11 2.58
CA PHE A 56 -3.32 8.79 3.19
C PHE A 56 -1.98 8.12 2.91
N HIS A 57 -1.57 7.24 3.80
CA HIS A 57 -0.29 6.55 3.72
C HIS A 57 -0.50 5.06 3.83
N GLU A 58 0.33 4.31 3.11
CA GLU A 58 0.44 2.87 3.28
C GLU A 58 1.91 2.48 3.30
N TRP A 59 2.23 1.50 4.12
CA TRP A 59 3.59 1.00 4.25
C TRP A 59 3.59 -0.48 3.94
N ILE A 60 4.35 -0.87 2.92
CA ILE A 60 4.55 -2.26 2.53
C ILE A 60 5.93 -2.68 3.02
N ARG A 61 5.97 -3.37 4.15
CA ARG A 61 7.23 -3.81 4.75
C ARG A 61 7.78 -5.00 4.00
N LEU A 62 9.08 -4.96 3.73
CA LEU A 62 9.78 -6.05 3.08
C LEU A 62 10.27 -7.05 4.14
N SER A 63 10.14 -8.35 3.83
CA SER A 63 10.73 -9.40 4.65
C SER A 63 12.26 -9.29 4.66
N PRO A 64 12.95 -9.67 5.75
CA PRO A 64 14.42 -9.71 5.77
C PRO A 64 15.03 -10.58 4.66
N LYS A 65 14.24 -11.53 4.13
CA LYS A 65 14.66 -12.41 3.03
C LYS A 65 14.50 -11.76 1.66
N SER A 66 13.96 -10.54 1.59
CA SER A 66 13.78 -9.82 0.33
C SER A 66 15.13 -9.32 -0.18
N THR A 67 15.26 -9.28 -1.51
CA THR A 67 16.39 -8.67 -2.20
C THR A 67 15.86 -7.56 -3.11
N GLU A 68 16.75 -6.87 -3.82
CA GLU A 68 16.32 -5.85 -4.78
C GLU A 68 15.47 -6.40 -5.91
N THR A 69 15.57 -7.72 -6.18
CA THR A 69 14.91 -8.38 -7.30
C THR A 69 13.89 -9.44 -6.90
N SER A 70 13.76 -9.74 -5.62
CA SER A 70 12.87 -10.82 -5.18
C SER A 70 12.27 -10.57 -3.80
N VAL A 71 11.08 -11.13 -3.61
CA VAL A 71 10.38 -11.16 -2.33
C VAL A 71 9.94 -12.60 -2.06
N PRO A 72 9.80 -12.99 -0.79
CA PRO A 72 9.27 -14.31 -0.48
C PRO A 72 7.86 -14.49 -1.05
N GLU A 73 7.61 -15.64 -1.65
CA GLU A 73 6.30 -15.99 -2.19
C GLU A 73 5.25 -15.95 -1.08
N GLY A 74 4.10 -15.32 -1.36
CA GLY A 74 3.00 -15.18 -0.41
C GLY A 74 3.19 -14.10 0.65
N SER A 75 4.30 -13.35 0.62
CA SER A 75 4.49 -12.20 1.49
C SER A 75 3.54 -11.05 1.11
N VAL A 76 3.38 -10.08 2.01
CA VAL A 76 2.56 -8.90 1.74
C VAL A 76 3.07 -8.17 0.48
N ALA A 77 4.39 -8.00 0.36
CA ALA A 77 4.98 -7.35 -0.81
C ALA A 77 4.71 -8.13 -2.10
N ASP A 78 4.81 -9.45 -2.06
CA ASP A 78 4.51 -10.31 -3.21
C ASP A 78 3.06 -10.12 -3.68
N ARG A 79 2.13 -10.15 -2.75
CA ARG A 79 0.71 -9.96 -3.07
C ARG A 79 0.40 -8.56 -3.56
N TYR A 80 1.06 -7.55 -3.01
CA TYR A 80 0.90 -6.17 -3.48
C TYR A 80 1.42 -6.02 -4.90
N ILE A 81 2.56 -6.64 -5.21
CA ILE A 81 3.13 -6.67 -6.57
C ILE A 81 2.15 -7.35 -7.54
N GLU A 82 1.53 -8.46 -7.15
CA GLU A 82 0.53 -9.13 -7.99
C GLU A 82 -0.61 -8.19 -8.36
N GLU A 83 -1.11 -7.40 -7.41
CA GLU A 83 -2.17 -6.43 -7.67
C GLU A 83 -1.71 -5.34 -8.64
N ILE A 84 -0.47 -4.86 -8.50
CA ILE A 84 0.10 -3.89 -9.44
C ILE A 84 0.21 -4.50 -10.84
N GLU A 85 0.67 -5.74 -10.94
CA GLU A 85 0.81 -6.42 -12.22
C GLU A 85 -0.51 -6.62 -12.94
N LEU A 86 -1.59 -6.85 -12.21
CA LEU A 86 -2.93 -6.98 -12.79
C LEU A 86 -3.41 -5.67 -13.41
N LEU A 87 -3.04 -4.53 -12.82
CA LEU A 87 -3.48 -3.21 -13.30
C LEU A 87 -2.51 -2.62 -14.31
N ILE A 88 -1.23 -2.91 -14.17
CA ILE A 88 -0.16 -2.40 -15.02
C ILE A 88 0.67 -3.60 -15.49
N PRO A 89 0.29 -4.26 -16.59
CA PRO A 89 1.00 -5.46 -17.07
C PRO A 89 2.49 -5.25 -17.33
N GLU A 90 2.89 -4.01 -17.62
CA GLU A 90 4.29 -3.61 -17.77
C GLU A 90 5.14 -3.96 -16.54
N ALA A 91 4.52 -4.00 -15.35
CA ALA A 91 5.22 -4.34 -14.11
C ALA A 91 5.87 -5.72 -14.17
N LYS A 92 5.30 -6.67 -14.92
CA LYS A 92 5.84 -8.01 -15.08
C LYS A 92 7.20 -8.03 -15.77
N LYS A 93 7.53 -6.98 -16.51
CA LYS A 93 8.81 -6.85 -17.23
C LYS A 93 9.91 -6.21 -16.40
N LYS A 94 9.55 -5.63 -15.25
CA LYS A 94 10.51 -4.98 -14.37
C LYS A 94 11.24 -6.02 -13.53
N LYS A 95 12.53 -5.80 -13.33
CA LYS A 95 13.37 -6.72 -12.57
C LYS A 95 13.62 -6.26 -11.13
N LEU A 96 13.54 -4.95 -10.89
CA LEU A 96 13.75 -4.38 -9.56
C LEU A 96 12.42 -4.08 -8.87
N LEU A 97 12.33 -4.39 -7.59
CA LEU A 97 11.15 -4.07 -6.77
C LEU A 97 10.84 -2.58 -6.81
N SER A 98 11.87 -1.74 -6.72
CA SER A 98 11.71 -0.29 -6.78
C SER A 98 11.09 0.17 -8.08
N GLU A 99 11.44 -0.46 -9.21
CA GLU A 99 10.85 -0.12 -10.50
C GLU A 99 9.36 -0.47 -10.54
N VAL A 100 8.98 -1.62 -9.98
CA VAL A 100 7.58 -2.05 -9.92
C VAL A 100 6.74 -1.05 -9.11
N PHE A 101 7.20 -0.71 -7.91
CA PHE A 101 6.47 0.23 -7.05
C PHE A 101 6.46 1.65 -7.60
N GLN A 102 7.51 2.08 -8.31
CA GLN A 102 7.52 3.41 -8.94
C GLN A 102 6.53 3.55 -10.08
N LEU A 103 6.08 2.45 -10.70
CA LEU A 103 5.09 2.50 -11.77
C LEU A 103 3.75 3.08 -11.32
N ILE A 104 3.40 2.96 -10.05
CA ILE A 104 2.13 3.48 -9.54
C ILE A 104 2.17 4.98 -9.26
N LYS A 105 3.35 5.56 -9.12
CA LYS A 105 3.51 7.00 -8.86
C LYS A 105 2.91 7.84 -9.99
N GLY A 106 2.13 8.84 -9.63
CA GLY A 106 1.48 9.73 -10.57
C GLY A 106 0.17 9.20 -11.16
N LYS A 107 -0.18 7.96 -10.85
CA LYS A 107 -1.42 7.35 -11.34
C LYS A 107 -2.52 7.40 -10.28
N THR A 108 -3.75 7.40 -10.75
CA THR A 108 -4.94 7.40 -9.88
C THR A 108 -5.55 6.00 -9.90
N PHE A 109 -5.85 5.49 -8.71
CA PHE A 109 -6.44 4.17 -8.54
C PHE A 109 -7.65 4.22 -7.61
N LEU A 110 -8.52 3.23 -7.75
CA LEU A 110 -9.44 2.88 -6.70
C LEU A 110 -8.68 1.99 -5.71
N PHE A 111 -8.61 2.40 -4.46
CA PHE A 111 -7.99 1.64 -3.38
C PHE A 111 -9.06 0.99 -2.52
N LYS A 112 -8.85 -0.28 -2.20
CA LYS A 112 -9.67 -1.04 -1.26
C LYS A 112 -8.82 -1.63 -0.17
N ARG A 113 -9.41 -1.84 0.99
CA ARG A 113 -8.76 -2.57 2.08
C ARG A 113 -8.76 -4.05 1.76
N LYS A 114 -7.58 -4.64 1.68
CA LYS A 114 -7.40 -6.07 1.44
C LYS A 114 -6.44 -6.68 2.45
N LYS A 115 -6.75 -7.89 2.89
CA LYS A 115 -5.84 -8.69 3.70
C LYS A 115 -4.86 -9.37 2.76
N LEU A 116 -3.61 -8.95 2.80
CA LEU A 116 -2.56 -9.46 1.92
C LEU A 116 -1.68 -10.51 2.60
N GLY A 117 -1.55 -10.41 3.92
CA GLY A 117 -0.78 -11.35 4.72
C GLY A 117 -1.63 -12.51 5.21
N ARG A 118 -0.96 -13.47 5.86
CA ARG A 118 -1.63 -14.60 6.52
C ARG A 118 -2.04 -14.22 7.93
N SER A 119 -3.16 -14.76 8.39
CA SER A 119 -3.50 -14.72 9.81
C SER A 119 -2.47 -15.52 10.61
N TYR A 120 -2.04 -14.97 11.73
CA TYR A 120 -0.95 -15.54 12.51
C TYR A 120 -1.32 -15.64 13.99
N GLU A 121 -1.19 -16.81 14.58
CA GLU A 121 -1.41 -17.06 16.02
C GLU A 121 -2.67 -16.41 16.60
N GLY A 122 -3.82 -16.59 15.96
CA GLY A 122 -5.08 -16.04 16.41
C GLY A 122 -5.26 -14.53 16.15
N LYS A 123 -4.30 -13.91 15.49
CA LYS A 123 -4.41 -12.51 15.03
C LYS A 123 -4.85 -12.49 13.59
N GLU A 124 -5.83 -11.65 13.30
CA GLU A 124 -6.24 -11.42 11.91
C GLU A 124 -5.14 -10.69 11.14
N ALA A 125 -5.03 -11.01 9.85
CA ALA A 125 -4.15 -10.29 8.96
C ALA A 125 -4.58 -8.82 8.88
N ARG A 126 -3.60 -7.92 8.86
CA ARG A 126 -3.85 -6.49 8.69
C ARG A 126 -4.42 -6.20 7.30
N ASN A 127 -5.33 -5.23 7.22
CA ASN A 127 -5.82 -4.71 5.95
C ASN A 127 -4.85 -3.65 5.41
N TYR A 128 -4.64 -3.70 4.10
CA TYR A 128 -3.79 -2.75 3.38
C TYR A 128 -4.60 -2.03 2.31
N TRP A 129 -4.38 -0.73 2.17
CA TRP A 129 -4.91 0.02 1.04
C TRP A 129 -4.24 -0.46 -0.24
N THR A 130 -4.99 -1.18 -1.06
CA THR A 130 -4.48 -1.89 -2.22
C THR A 130 -5.13 -1.35 -3.48
N PRO A 131 -4.37 -1.01 -4.53
CA PRO A 131 -4.96 -0.57 -5.79
C PRO A 131 -5.67 -1.76 -6.43
N VAL A 132 -6.94 -1.56 -6.79
CA VAL A 132 -7.76 -2.63 -7.40
C VAL A 132 -8.30 -2.26 -8.76
N LYS A 133 -8.23 -1.00 -9.14
CA LYS A 133 -8.65 -0.50 -10.45
C LYS A 133 -7.86 0.74 -10.80
N LEU A 134 -7.34 0.79 -12.02
CA LEU A 134 -6.70 1.98 -12.58
C LEU A 134 -7.79 2.91 -13.12
N ILE A 135 -7.75 4.16 -12.67
CA ILE A 135 -8.71 5.18 -13.09
C ILE A 135 -8.16 5.98 -14.29
#